data_c83475bcf48eac3590109ff82f293492
#
_entry.id   c83475bcf48eac3590109ff82f293492
#
_cell.length_a   1.000
_cell.length_b   1.000
_cell.length_c   1.000
_cell.angle_alpha   90.00
_cell.angle_beta   90.00
_cell.angle_gamma   90.00
#
_symmetry.space_group_name_H-M   'P 1'
#
loop_
_entity.id
_entity.type
_entity.pdbx_description
1 polymer ?
#
loop_
_entity_poly.entity_id
_entity_poly.type
_entity_poly.pdbx_seq_one_letter_code
_entity_poly.pdbx_strand_id
1 'polypeptide(L)'
;MTAACGTRAAACLTGYRKETRRVKRKGLRILAAAAVLTFGCLTMNAYAAEGWALSNNNVWTYLDKNGNRVTNEWKKGADNLWRYLNSSGEMAVNSWADNDYYVDSNGIMVSNKWMQLASPYSRDNGTTYWFYFGSSGKVTKDSWKKIDGKSYLFDSDGIMQTGWSEDGDYYLSSNGAMGTGWKYLEPKDEDKDLYGPESDDGKYWFYFSASGKKNSPSTSSNGGDYKVMKIDGKYYCFDEDGRMQTGWVYLEGDPENASKDTIENWRYFAESGIQNATLGASITGWLSLNPPEQLQDNVDEPVVWYFFEKDGTPKTGPEDGKASTSDFVKINGKTYLFDQKGNPVKGLKKIQIGSTGEYTSYYFDASSRISVKGKMTVEEGDGNKTTFYFNEGTYAGRGVSGVKNGYLYYMGKLQEADSSSRYALISIPNGSSGYQTYVVNSSGRISKNTTVKDRDGNKFKVNSSGILTQINDETASTKEEYGEPTEPVFEND
;
A
#
# COMPACT_ATOMS: atom_id res chain seq x y z
N MET A 1 1.60 45.34 -29.28
CA MET A 1 1.70 46.50 -28.36
C MET A 1 2.25 45.92 -27.07
N THR A 2 3.58 45.86 -26.91
CA THR A 2 4.43 46.82 -26.21
C THR A 2 3.94 47.08 -24.79
N ALA A 3 4.66 46.93 -23.72
CA ALA A 3 6.06 46.92 -23.34
C ALA A 3 6.07 46.55 -21.86
N ALA A 4 6.98 45.76 -21.37
CA ALA A 4 8.31 46.12 -20.87
C ALA A 4 8.36 46.71 -19.45
N CYS A 5 9.14 46.02 -18.65
CA CYS A 5 10.21 46.54 -17.79
C CYS A 5 9.87 47.13 -16.42
N GLY A 6 10.62 46.66 -15.44
CA GLY A 6 10.84 47.43 -14.23
C GLY A 6 11.36 46.65 -13.02
N THR A 7 12.62 46.31 -13.08
CA THR A 7 13.54 46.04 -11.96
C THR A 7 13.37 46.97 -10.76
N ARG A 8 13.49 46.45 -9.53
CA ARG A 8 14.46 46.93 -8.51
C ARG A 8 14.54 46.05 -7.30
N ALA A 9 15.76 45.57 -7.09
CA ALA A 9 16.26 45.03 -5.85
C ALA A 9 16.35 46.12 -4.78
N ALA A 10 16.02 45.80 -3.55
CA ALA A 10 16.48 46.56 -2.40
C ALA A 10 16.97 45.56 -1.35
N ALA A 11 18.26 45.62 -1.13
CA ALA A 11 18.99 44.93 -0.09
C ALA A 11 18.57 45.47 1.29
N CYS A 12 18.37 44.59 2.25
CA CYS A 12 18.38 44.94 3.66
C CYS A 12 19.52 44.16 4.34
N LEU A 13 20.63 44.84 4.49
CA LEU A 13 21.78 44.48 5.30
C LEU A 13 21.41 44.75 6.76
N THR A 14 21.30 43.72 7.58
CA THR A 14 21.47 43.87 9.03
C THR A 14 22.57 42.93 9.50
N GLY A 15 23.57 43.56 10.08
CA GLY A 15 24.84 43.02 10.47
C GLY A 15 24.76 41.88 11.50
N TYR A 16 25.52 40.83 11.23
CA TYR A 16 25.91 39.88 12.25
C TYR A 16 27.38 40.14 12.64
N ARG A 17 27.56 40.67 13.84
CA ARG A 17 28.83 40.90 14.48
C ARG A 17 29.56 39.59 14.68
N LYS A 18 30.68 39.40 13.97
CA LYS A 18 31.62 38.32 14.22
C LYS A 18 32.37 38.59 15.55
N GLU A 19 32.01 37.89 16.59
CA GLU A 19 32.91 37.71 17.73
C GLU A 19 33.98 36.67 17.35
N THR A 20 35.15 37.15 17.04
CA THR A 20 36.37 36.34 16.92
C THR A 20 36.84 35.94 18.30
N ARG A 21 36.47 34.77 18.80
CA ARG A 21 37.17 34.13 19.91
C ARG A 21 38.56 33.67 19.44
N ARG A 22 39.55 34.42 19.85
CA ARG A 22 40.97 34.02 19.78
C ARG A 22 41.16 32.73 20.59
N VAL A 23 41.22 31.58 19.95
CA VAL A 23 41.77 30.40 20.55
C VAL A 23 43.27 30.53 20.59
N LYS A 24 43.80 30.73 21.78
CA LYS A 24 45.24 30.69 22.05
C LYS A 24 45.73 29.27 21.71
N ARG A 25 46.41 29.11 20.58
CA ARG A 25 47.23 27.96 20.32
C ARG A 25 48.37 27.90 21.33
N LYS A 26 48.25 27.08 22.38
CA LYS A 26 49.39 26.63 23.15
C LYS A 26 50.16 25.68 22.23
N GLY A 27 51.24 26.20 21.68
CA GLY A 27 52.22 25.38 20.98
C GLY A 27 52.80 24.37 21.95
N LEU A 28 52.44 23.11 21.76
CA LEU A 28 53.12 22.01 22.45
C LEU A 28 54.49 21.85 21.78
N ARG A 29 55.49 22.47 22.39
CA ARG A 29 56.89 22.18 22.02
C ARG A 29 57.18 20.75 22.48
N ILE A 30 57.27 19.83 21.52
CA ILE A 30 57.83 18.49 21.72
C ILE A 30 59.30 18.73 21.96
N LEU A 31 59.75 18.64 23.22
CA LEU A 31 61.14 18.51 23.59
C LEU A 31 61.56 17.08 23.20
N ALA A 32 62.22 16.96 22.05
CA ALA A 32 63.03 15.77 21.74
C ALA A 32 64.22 15.79 22.74
N ALA A 33 64.09 15.03 23.80
CA ALA A 33 65.22 14.77 24.66
C ALA A 33 66.12 13.76 23.92
N ALA A 34 67.03 14.26 23.10
CA ALA A 34 68.17 13.47 22.62
C ALA A 34 69.11 13.23 23.82
N ALA A 35 68.98 12.08 24.43
CA ALA A 35 70.01 11.63 25.37
C ALA A 35 71.23 11.20 24.57
N VAL A 36 72.14 12.09 24.42
CA VAL A 36 73.52 11.77 23.93
C VAL A 36 74.21 10.98 25.04
N LEU A 37 74.22 9.65 24.88
CA LEU A 37 75.08 8.80 25.69
C LEU A 37 76.50 8.76 25.07
N THR A 38 77.46 9.51 25.66
CA THR A 38 78.86 9.39 25.39
C THR A 38 79.37 8.01 25.90
N PHE A 39 79.72 7.10 24.95
CA PHE A 39 80.38 5.83 25.28
C PHE A 39 81.81 6.02 25.68
N GLY A 40 82.10 5.91 27.00
CA GLY A 40 83.40 5.56 27.47
C GLY A 40 83.59 4.04 27.38
N CYS A 41 84.61 3.58 26.65
CA CYS A 41 85.05 2.16 26.62
C CYS A 41 85.41 1.62 27.99
N LEU A 42 84.47 0.92 28.61
CA LEU A 42 84.74 -0.05 29.63
C LEU A 42 84.09 -1.39 29.20
N THR A 43 84.91 -2.40 29.00
CA THR A 43 84.48 -3.79 28.77
C THR A 43 83.74 -4.30 30.03
N MET A 44 82.49 -3.94 30.17
CA MET A 44 81.59 -4.63 31.05
C MET A 44 80.61 -5.37 30.12
N ASN A 45 80.30 -6.63 30.41
CA ASN A 45 79.19 -7.38 29.85
C ASN A 45 77.90 -6.57 30.21
N ALA A 46 77.61 -5.57 29.42
CA ALA A 46 76.39 -4.86 29.55
C ALA A 46 75.26 -5.78 29.01
N TYR A 47 74.57 -6.43 29.94
CA TYR A 47 73.29 -7.02 29.57
C TYR A 47 72.48 -5.86 29.02
N ALA A 48 72.09 -5.94 27.77
CA ALA A 48 71.20 -4.93 27.17
C ALA A 48 69.94 -4.93 28.00
N ALA A 49 69.59 -3.73 28.54
CA ALA A 49 68.39 -3.60 29.36
C ALA A 49 67.18 -3.94 28.47
N GLU A 50 66.27 -4.77 28.98
CA GLU A 50 65.02 -5.05 28.31
C GLU A 50 64.31 -3.74 27.98
N GLY A 51 63.88 -3.59 26.74
CA GLY A 51 63.12 -2.41 26.33
C GLY A 51 63.32 -1.99 24.88
N TRP A 52 62.73 -0.84 24.59
CA TRP A 52 62.83 -0.22 23.27
C TRP A 52 64.21 0.37 23.03
N ALA A 53 64.77 0.04 21.87
CA ALA A 53 66.08 0.49 21.44
C ALA A 53 66.03 0.99 19.98
N LEU A 54 66.76 2.08 19.67
CA LEU A 54 66.87 2.58 18.31
C LEU A 54 68.12 1.95 17.68
N SER A 55 67.94 1.28 16.55
CA SER A 55 69.04 0.67 15.81
C SER A 55 69.88 1.72 15.05
N ASN A 56 71.07 1.34 14.57
CA ASN A 56 71.92 2.23 13.78
C ASN A 56 71.29 2.74 12.49
N ASN A 57 70.27 2.04 11.99
CA ASN A 57 69.50 2.44 10.80
C ASN A 57 68.26 3.32 11.14
N ASN A 58 68.17 3.86 12.34
CA ASN A 58 67.06 4.68 12.80
C ASN A 58 65.73 3.93 12.89
N VAL A 59 65.73 2.62 13.07
CA VAL A 59 64.55 1.77 13.21
C VAL A 59 64.42 1.33 14.67
N TRP A 60 63.24 1.47 15.24
CA TRP A 60 62.93 1.02 16.57
C TRP A 60 62.81 -0.51 16.64
N THR A 61 63.47 -1.11 17.65
CA THR A 61 63.43 -2.54 17.99
C THR A 61 63.11 -2.70 19.48
N TYR A 62 62.71 -3.87 19.92
CA TYR A 62 62.55 -4.20 21.33
C TYR A 62 63.49 -5.35 21.67
N LEU A 63 64.28 -5.16 22.72
CA LEU A 63 65.21 -6.19 23.21
C LEU A 63 64.57 -6.89 24.43
N ASP A 64 64.72 -8.21 24.50
CA ASP A 64 64.36 -9.00 25.66
C ASP A 64 65.43 -8.87 26.78
N LYS A 65 65.15 -9.48 27.93
CA LYS A 65 66.08 -9.50 29.08
C LYS A 65 67.45 -10.09 28.79
N ASN A 66 67.57 -10.82 27.67
CA ASN A 66 68.82 -11.43 27.24
C ASN A 66 69.53 -10.62 26.15
N GLY A 67 68.95 -9.49 25.73
CA GLY A 67 69.47 -8.65 24.67
C GLY A 67 69.13 -9.12 23.26
N ASN A 68 68.25 -10.11 23.09
CA ASN A 68 67.77 -10.55 21.78
C ASN A 68 66.65 -9.68 21.27
N ARG A 69 66.57 -9.45 19.95
CA ARG A 69 65.45 -8.79 19.32
C ARG A 69 64.17 -9.64 19.45
N VAL A 70 63.12 -9.02 19.94
CA VAL A 70 61.79 -9.61 19.92
C VAL A 70 61.20 -9.49 18.51
N THR A 71 60.57 -10.54 18.01
CA THR A 71 59.96 -10.61 16.68
C THR A 71 58.51 -11.08 16.77
N ASN A 72 57.66 -10.64 15.84
CA ASN A 72 56.24 -11.05 15.73
C ASN A 72 55.44 -10.89 17.03
N GLU A 73 55.69 -9.83 17.78
CA GLU A 73 55.10 -9.64 19.10
C GLU A 73 54.68 -8.17 19.36
N TRP A 74 53.62 -7.99 20.11
CA TRP A 74 53.16 -6.69 20.57
C TRP A 74 53.89 -6.27 21.85
N LYS A 75 54.41 -5.04 21.85
CA LYS A 75 55.04 -4.42 23.04
C LYS A 75 54.45 -3.03 23.29
N LYS A 76 54.30 -2.67 24.56
CA LYS A 76 53.91 -1.33 24.94
C LYS A 76 55.12 -0.41 25.00
N GLY A 77 54.90 0.81 24.52
CA GLY A 77 55.85 1.90 24.75
C GLY A 77 55.70 2.52 26.14
N ALA A 78 56.60 3.46 26.46
CA ALA A 78 56.53 4.26 27.72
C ALA A 78 55.23 5.10 27.82
N ASP A 79 54.57 5.38 26.71
CA ASP A 79 53.29 6.02 26.57
C ASP A 79 52.08 5.06 26.79
N ASN A 80 52.38 3.82 27.16
CA ASN A 80 51.40 2.74 27.35
C ASN A 80 50.62 2.34 26.08
N LEU A 81 51.08 2.75 24.89
CA LEU A 81 50.46 2.43 23.61
C LEU A 81 51.15 1.16 23.01
N TRP A 82 50.33 0.33 22.34
CA TRP A 82 50.79 -0.89 21.71
C TRP A 82 51.46 -0.62 20.37
N ARG A 83 52.63 -1.34 20.15
CA ARG A 83 53.42 -1.36 18.92
C ARG A 83 53.77 -2.77 18.57
N TYR A 84 53.84 -3.07 17.29
CA TYR A 84 54.15 -4.42 16.78
C TYR A 84 55.57 -4.49 16.27
N LEU A 85 56.27 -5.54 16.63
CA LEU A 85 57.58 -5.93 16.07
C LEU A 85 57.32 -6.93 14.94
N ASN A 86 57.79 -6.66 13.72
CA ASN A 86 57.67 -7.54 12.58
C ASN A 86 58.59 -8.76 12.70
N SER A 87 58.60 -9.63 11.66
CA SER A 87 59.46 -10.83 11.63
C SER A 87 60.97 -10.53 11.66
N SER A 88 61.37 -9.31 11.30
CA SER A 88 62.77 -8.85 11.40
C SER A 88 63.07 -8.20 12.76
N GLY A 89 62.09 -8.16 13.67
CA GLY A 89 62.23 -7.50 14.97
C GLY A 89 62.25 -5.97 14.91
N GLU A 90 61.75 -5.40 13.81
CA GLU A 90 61.61 -3.96 13.60
C GLU A 90 60.19 -3.51 13.94
N MET A 91 60.07 -2.33 14.51
CA MET A 91 58.77 -1.75 14.77
C MET A 91 58.03 -1.48 13.45
N ALA A 92 56.90 -2.13 13.26
CA ALA A 92 56.04 -1.93 12.11
C ALA A 92 55.43 -0.50 12.10
N VAL A 93 55.36 0.11 10.93
CA VAL A 93 54.72 1.40 10.71
C VAL A 93 53.87 1.38 9.43
N ASN A 94 52.74 2.08 9.43
CA ASN A 94 51.81 2.15 8.28
C ASN A 94 51.56 0.78 7.65
N SER A 95 51.34 -0.26 8.46
CA SER A 95 51.22 -1.64 7.98
C SER A 95 50.25 -2.47 8.81
N TRP A 96 49.72 -3.50 8.18
CA TRP A 96 48.95 -4.54 8.86
C TRP A 96 49.87 -5.38 9.76
N ALA A 97 49.39 -5.75 10.93
CA ALA A 97 50.03 -6.63 11.89
C ALA A 97 49.07 -7.78 12.26
N ASP A 98 49.58 -9.03 12.27
CA ASP A 98 48.81 -10.26 12.54
C ASP A 98 47.51 -10.38 11.70
N ASN A 99 47.46 -9.76 10.52
CA ASN A 99 46.33 -9.71 9.61
C ASN A 99 45.00 -9.07 10.16
N ASP A 100 44.96 -8.79 11.47
CA ASP A 100 43.75 -8.28 12.13
C ASP A 100 43.92 -6.88 12.74
N TYR A 101 45.14 -6.35 12.76
CA TYR A 101 45.46 -5.06 13.34
C TYR A 101 46.23 -4.18 12.36
N TYR A 102 46.19 -2.89 12.59
CA TYR A 102 46.96 -1.92 11.81
C TYR A 102 47.71 -0.99 12.74
N VAL A 103 48.94 -0.68 12.39
CA VAL A 103 49.76 0.32 13.08
C VAL A 103 49.92 1.57 12.20
N ASP A 104 49.82 2.74 12.80
CA ASP A 104 49.93 4.02 12.11
C ASP A 104 51.39 4.40 11.79
N SER A 105 51.58 5.63 11.27
CA SER A 105 52.92 6.18 10.95
C SER A 105 53.89 6.27 12.14
N ASN A 106 53.36 6.26 13.37
CA ASN A 106 54.14 6.26 14.59
C ASN A 106 54.31 4.85 15.18
N GLY A 107 53.89 3.79 14.44
CA GLY A 107 53.89 2.43 14.88
C GLY A 107 52.83 2.11 15.95
N ILE A 108 51.91 3.02 16.22
CA ILE A 108 50.89 2.86 17.25
C ILE A 108 49.72 2.06 16.71
N MET A 109 49.23 1.08 17.46
CA MET A 109 48.05 0.28 17.13
C MET A 109 46.83 1.18 16.97
N VAL A 110 46.18 1.11 15.82
CA VAL A 110 44.92 1.81 15.54
C VAL A 110 43.77 1.18 16.32
N SER A 111 42.96 1.96 16.99
CA SER A 111 41.74 1.52 17.69
C SER A 111 40.64 2.56 17.66
N ASN A 112 39.39 2.12 17.77
CA ASN A 112 38.19 2.96 17.71
C ASN A 112 38.19 3.92 16.52
N LYS A 113 38.58 3.46 15.34
CA LYS A 113 38.85 4.34 14.20
C LYS A 113 38.51 3.69 12.86
N TRP A 114 37.98 4.48 11.96
CA TRP A 114 37.87 4.18 10.55
C TRP A 114 39.20 4.42 9.84
N MET A 115 39.59 3.50 8.97
CA MET A 115 40.76 3.64 8.10
C MET A 115 40.43 3.21 6.68
N GLN A 116 40.95 3.95 5.71
CA GLN A 116 40.89 3.54 4.31
C GLN A 116 42.28 3.00 3.91
N LEU A 117 42.35 1.70 3.67
CA LEU A 117 43.60 0.96 3.51
C LEU A 117 43.49 -0.03 2.34
N ALA A 118 44.67 -0.41 1.77
CA ALA A 118 44.72 -1.59 0.93
C ALA A 118 44.43 -2.84 1.78
N SER A 119 43.64 -3.78 1.25
CA SER A 119 43.37 -5.04 1.94
C SER A 119 44.62 -5.93 2.00
N PRO A 120 44.93 -6.56 3.15
CA PRO A 120 45.99 -7.51 3.23
C PRO A 120 45.69 -8.83 2.50
N TYR A 121 44.44 -9.03 2.10
CA TYR A 121 43.93 -10.24 1.43
C TYR A 121 43.71 -10.05 -0.08
N SER A 122 43.55 -8.81 -0.56
CA SER A 122 43.30 -8.51 -1.96
C SER A 122 44.62 -8.45 -2.75
N ARG A 123 44.57 -9.03 -3.95
CA ARG A 123 45.67 -8.91 -4.94
C ARG A 123 45.54 -7.68 -5.84
N ASP A 124 44.49 -6.88 -5.63
CA ASP A 124 44.22 -5.67 -6.43
C ASP A 124 45.18 -4.55 -6.01
N ASN A 125 46.25 -4.41 -6.74
CA ASN A 125 47.23 -3.38 -6.49
C ASN A 125 46.66 -1.99 -6.57
N GLY A 126 46.54 -1.33 -5.41
CA GLY A 126 46.19 0.10 -5.29
C GLY A 126 44.75 0.37 -4.91
N THR A 127 43.84 -0.61 -4.87
CA THR A 127 42.49 -0.41 -4.38
C THR A 127 42.49 -0.33 -2.85
N THR A 128 41.81 0.71 -2.33
CA THR A 128 41.66 0.90 -0.88
C THR A 128 40.21 0.71 -0.47
N TYR A 129 40.04 0.10 0.69
CA TYR A 129 38.74 -0.21 1.26
C TYR A 129 38.59 0.41 2.66
N TRP A 130 37.38 0.59 3.12
CA TRP A 130 37.14 1.07 4.48
C TRP A 130 37.11 -0.08 5.48
N PHE A 131 37.88 0.07 6.55
CA PHE A 131 37.96 -0.83 7.69
C PHE A 131 37.61 -0.08 8.98
N TYR A 132 37.07 -0.79 9.95
CA TYR A 132 36.86 -0.25 11.28
C TYR A 132 37.59 -1.08 12.33
N PHE A 133 38.48 -0.44 13.05
CA PHE A 133 39.21 -1.03 14.16
C PHE A 133 38.48 -0.76 15.47
N GLY A 134 38.07 -1.81 16.19
CA GLY A 134 37.36 -1.73 17.45
C GLY A 134 38.22 -1.23 18.61
N SER A 135 37.69 -1.20 19.83
CA SER A 135 38.40 -0.75 21.02
C SER A 135 39.61 -1.61 21.38
N SER A 136 39.63 -2.86 21.00
CA SER A 136 40.78 -3.78 21.17
C SER A 136 41.86 -3.57 20.12
N GLY A 137 41.67 -2.71 19.12
CA GLY A 137 42.53 -2.56 17.96
C GLY A 137 42.31 -3.62 16.88
N LYS A 138 41.44 -4.61 17.11
CA LYS A 138 41.12 -5.62 16.12
C LYS A 138 40.15 -5.06 15.07
N VAL A 139 40.41 -5.41 13.78
CA VAL A 139 39.50 -5.07 12.69
C VAL A 139 38.16 -5.80 12.86
N THR A 140 37.06 -5.13 12.57
CA THR A 140 35.72 -5.73 12.55
C THR A 140 35.57 -6.55 11.28
N LYS A 141 35.18 -7.82 11.40
CA LYS A 141 34.98 -8.77 10.30
C LYS A 141 33.67 -9.52 10.45
N ASP A 142 33.11 -9.97 9.32
CA ASP A 142 31.99 -10.89 9.22
C ASP A 142 30.88 -10.58 10.20
N SER A 143 30.51 -9.30 10.31
CA SER A 143 29.54 -8.85 11.31
C SER A 143 28.98 -7.46 11.07
N TRP A 144 27.81 -7.26 11.65
CA TRP A 144 27.24 -5.94 11.84
C TRP A 144 27.90 -5.20 13.00
N LYS A 145 28.20 -3.93 12.79
CA LYS A 145 28.74 -3.06 13.83
C LYS A 145 28.01 -1.73 13.88
N LYS A 146 27.55 -1.35 15.08
CA LYS A 146 27.00 -0.02 15.31
C LYS A 146 28.13 0.95 15.67
N ILE A 147 28.30 2.01 14.88
CA ILE A 147 29.33 3.02 15.01
C ILE A 147 28.66 4.38 14.88
N ASP A 148 28.80 5.24 15.87
CA ASP A 148 28.20 6.60 15.93
C ASP A 148 26.70 6.60 15.60
N GLY A 149 25.96 5.62 16.13
CA GLY A 149 24.53 5.49 15.98
C GLY A 149 24.05 4.83 14.67
N LYS A 150 24.92 4.59 13.70
CA LYS A 150 24.63 3.90 12.43
C LYS A 150 25.15 2.49 12.43
N SER A 151 24.47 1.57 11.73
CA SER A 151 24.91 0.18 11.54
C SER A 151 25.65 0.03 10.22
N TYR A 152 26.72 -0.74 10.24
CA TYR A 152 27.57 -1.05 9.10
C TYR A 152 27.79 -2.55 9.05
N LEU A 153 27.93 -3.10 7.85
CA LEU A 153 28.23 -4.52 7.62
C LEU A 153 29.66 -4.65 7.09
N PHE A 154 30.38 -5.62 7.62
CA PHE A 154 31.75 -5.96 7.20
C PHE A 154 31.78 -7.41 6.75
N ASP A 155 32.49 -7.66 5.66
CA ASP A 155 32.72 -9.03 5.17
C ASP A 155 33.77 -9.78 5.96
N SER A 156 34.10 -11.01 5.52
CA SER A 156 35.11 -11.88 6.14
C SER A 156 36.52 -11.29 6.11
N ASP A 157 36.80 -10.40 5.18
CA ASP A 157 38.07 -9.69 5.08
C ASP A 157 38.11 -8.39 5.90
N GLY A 158 36.97 -8.00 6.47
CA GLY A 158 36.80 -6.77 7.25
C GLY A 158 36.52 -5.54 6.39
N ILE A 159 36.23 -5.72 5.12
CA ILE A 159 35.89 -4.63 4.22
C ILE A 159 34.44 -4.19 4.48
N MET A 160 34.24 -2.89 4.68
CA MET A 160 32.90 -2.29 4.82
C MET A 160 32.09 -2.48 3.54
N GLN A 161 30.90 -3.07 3.66
CA GLN A 161 30.01 -3.35 2.55
C GLN A 161 29.21 -2.11 2.13
N THR A 162 28.84 -2.05 0.84
CA THR A 162 27.95 -1.05 0.23
C THR A 162 27.03 -1.74 -0.76
N GLY A 163 25.88 -1.13 -1.08
CA GLY A 163 24.89 -1.76 -1.96
C GLY A 163 24.05 -2.79 -1.22
N TRP A 164 23.54 -3.77 -1.96
CA TRP A 164 22.78 -4.87 -1.37
C TRP A 164 23.67 -5.80 -0.54
N SER A 165 23.16 -6.24 0.61
CA SER A 165 23.81 -7.34 1.36
C SER A 165 23.75 -8.65 0.57
N GLU A 166 24.63 -9.60 0.92
CA GLU A 166 24.72 -10.89 0.21
C GLU A 166 23.37 -11.66 0.23
N ASP A 167 22.63 -11.60 1.34
CA ASP A 167 21.31 -12.21 1.50
C ASP A 167 20.18 -11.41 0.80
N GLY A 168 20.45 -10.18 0.34
CA GLY A 168 19.45 -9.30 -0.27
C GLY A 168 18.43 -8.70 0.72
N ASP A 169 18.64 -8.90 2.02
CA ASP A 169 17.73 -8.42 3.06
C ASP A 169 17.97 -6.96 3.48
N TYR A 170 19.17 -6.43 3.22
CA TYR A 170 19.60 -5.08 3.61
C TYR A 170 20.20 -4.30 2.45
N TYR A 171 20.16 -2.99 2.56
CA TYR A 171 20.84 -2.09 1.63
C TYR A 171 21.75 -1.13 2.39
N LEU A 172 23.02 -1.12 2.00
CA LEU A 172 24.07 -0.26 2.56
C LEU A 172 24.27 0.91 1.59
N SER A 173 24.13 2.13 2.07
CA SER A 173 24.38 3.32 1.25
C SER A 173 25.85 3.42 0.81
N SER A 174 26.18 4.30 -0.12
CA SER A 174 27.55 4.47 -0.62
C SER A 174 28.59 4.79 0.47
N ASN A 175 28.16 5.28 1.64
CA ASN A 175 29.00 5.47 2.81
C ASN A 175 28.98 4.30 3.79
N GLY A 176 28.43 3.15 3.39
CA GLY A 176 28.32 1.92 4.17
C GLY A 176 27.22 1.88 5.22
N ALA A 177 26.54 3.00 5.48
CA ALA A 177 25.50 3.02 6.51
C ALA A 177 24.25 2.25 6.05
N MET A 178 23.72 1.41 6.94
CA MET A 178 22.48 0.66 6.72
C MET A 178 21.31 1.59 6.39
N GLY A 179 20.64 1.32 5.28
CA GLY A 179 19.45 2.04 4.82
C GLY A 179 18.21 1.68 5.63
N THR A 180 17.33 2.66 5.82
CA THR A 180 15.99 2.49 6.40
C THR A 180 15.00 3.34 5.64
N GLY A 181 13.69 3.04 5.78
CA GLY A 181 12.63 3.76 5.06
C GLY A 181 12.62 3.48 3.57
N TRP A 182 12.00 4.36 2.81
CA TRP A 182 11.86 4.24 1.36
C TRP A 182 13.18 4.43 0.63
N LYS A 183 13.44 3.55 -0.34
CA LYS A 183 14.58 3.62 -1.26
C LYS A 183 14.13 3.27 -2.68
N TYR A 184 14.64 4.01 -3.66
CA TYR A 184 14.44 3.76 -5.09
C TYR A 184 15.73 3.21 -5.67
N LEU A 185 15.76 1.89 -5.96
CA LEU A 185 16.97 1.12 -6.22
C LEU A 185 16.78 0.15 -7.37
N GLU A 186 17.88 -0.20 -8.04
CA GLU A 186 17.95 -1.39 -8.86
C GLU A 186 17.79 -2.63 -7.97
N PRO A 187 17.05 -3.67 -8.39
CA PRO A 187 16.94 -4.91 -7.63
C PRO A 187 18.30 -5.60 -7.53
N LYS A 188 18.46 -6.49 -6.55
CA LYS A 188 19.72 -7.25 -6.40
C LYS A 188 19.95 -8.21 -7.55
N ASP A 189 18.90 -8.92 -7.96
CA ASP A 189 18.92 -9.93 -9.02
C ASP A 189 18.09 -9.43 -10.21
N GLU A 190 18.73 -9.35 -11.38
CA GLU A 190 18.13 -8.82 -12.61
C GLU A 190 17.22 -9.84 -13.33
N ASP A 191 17.26 -11.11 -12.97
CA ASP A 191 16.79 -12.24 -13.80
C ASP A 191 15.45 -12.85 -13.38
N LYS A 192 14.61 -12.13 -12.64
CA LYS A 192 13.29 -12.69 -12.31
C LYS A 192 12.20 -12.03 -13.12
N ASP A 193 11.63 -12.82 -14.04
CA ASP A 193 10.33 -12.61 -14.68
C ASP A 193 9.23 -12.56 -13.62
N LEU A 194 9.15 -11.46 -12.88
CA LEU A 194 8.13 -11.28 -11.86
C LEU A 194 7.09 -10.29 -12.37
N TYR A 195 5.85 -10.63 -12.14
CA TYR A 195 4.68 -9.78 -12.30
C TYR A 195 4.84 -8.56 -11.37
N GLY A 196 5.59 -7.56 -11.81
CA GLY A 196 5.84 -6.32 -11.08
C GLY A 196 5.52 -5.12 -11.97
N PRO A 197 5.39 -3.92 -11.40
CA PRO A 197 5.20 -2.74 -12.20
C PRO A 197 6.39 -2.61 -13.16
N GLU A 198 6.11 -2.32 -14.43
CA GLU A 198 7.15 -1.99 -15.39
C GLU A 198 7.92 -0.75 -14.89
N SER A 199 9.24 -0.80 -15.05
CA SER A 199 10.12 0.31 -14.68
C SER A 199 10.95 0.73 -15.88
N ASP A 200 10.81 1.98 -16.30
CA ASP A 200 11.53 2.54 -17.45
C ASP A 200 13.04 2.63 -17.25
N ASP A 201 13.49 2.67 -15.99
CA ASP A 201 14.92 2.82 -15.62
C ASP A 201 15.48 1.64 -14.83
N GLY A 202 14.73 0.53 -14.76
CA GLY A 202 15.14 -0.69 -14.04
C GLY A 202 15.16 -0.55 -12.52
N LYS A 203 14.58 0.51 -11.96
CA LYS A 203 14.57 0.74 -10.51
C LYS A 203 13.18 0.62 -9.94
N TYR A 204 13.11 0.18 -8.69
CA TYR A 204 11.88 -0.05 -7.95
C TYR A 204 11.95 0.59 -6.57
N TRP A 205 10.78 0.88 -6.01
CA TRP A 205 10.68 1.31 -4.62
C TRP A 205 10.71 0.12 -3.68
N PHE A 206 11.60 0.20 -2.70
CA PHE A 206 11.71 -0.73 -1.58
C PHE A 206 11.46 0.02 -0.27
N TYR A 207 10.98 -0.70 0.73
CA TYR A 207 10.87 -0.15 2.07
C TYR A 207 11.65 -1.00 3.07
N PHE A 208 12.56 -0.36 3.78
CA PHE A 208 13.36 -0.98 4.83
C PHE A 208 12.83 -0.57 6.19
N SER A 209 12.59 -1.54 7.07
CA SER A 209 12.14 -1.32 8.44
C SER A 209 13.13 -0.48 9.25
N ALA A 210 12.76 -0.10 10.47
CA ALA A 210 13.68 0.57 11.39
C ALA A 210 14.92 -0.30 11.75
N SER A 211 14.80 -1.63 11.64
CA SER A 211 15.91 -2.56 11.79
C SER A 211 16.77 -2.70 10.54
N GLY A 212 16.43 -2.00 9.46
CA GLY A 212 17.12 -2.07 8.17
C GLY A 212 16.70 -3.23 7.28
N LYS A 213 15.84 -4.14 7.76
CA LYS A 213 15.41 -5.29 6.97
C LYS A 213 14.40 -4.89 5.91
N LYS A 214 14.59 -5.36 4.68
CA LYS A 214 13.70 -5.21 3.54
C LYS A 214 12.32 -5.81 3.84
N ASN A 215 11.26 -5.14 3.42
CA ASN A 215 9.91 -5.68 3.49
C ASN A 215 9.57 -6.50 2.25
N SER A 216 9.34 -7.77 2.47
CA SER A 216 8.86 -8.73 1.47
C SER A 216 7.98 -9.78 2.18
N PRO A 217 7.19 -10.59 1.47
CA PRO A 217 6.55 -11.77 2.03
C PRO A 217 7.56 -12.66 2.75
N SER A 218 7.17 -13.31 3.84
CA SER A 218 8.04 -14.27 4.50
C SER A 218 7.82 -15.64 3.88
N THR A 219 8.89 -16.36 3.59
CA THR A 219 8.86 -17.73 3.05
C THR A 219 8.16 -18.75 3.97
N SER A 220 7.85 -18.37 5.20
CA SER A 220 7.17 -19.20 6.20
C SER A 220 5.67 -18.90 6.36
N SER A 221 5.13 -17.87 5.70
CA SER A 221 3.69 -17.61 5.67
C SER A 221 3.04 -18.44 4.56
N ASN A 222 1.96 -19.14 4.85
CA ASN A 222 1.20 -19.93 3.89
C ASN A 222 0.83 -19.09 2.65
N GLY A 223 1.75 -19.03 1.70
CA GLY A 223 1.56 -18.81 0.31
C GLY A 223 0.85 -17.53 -0.13
N GLY A 224 1.49 -16.40 -0.04
CA GLY A 224 1.11 -15.28 -0.88
C GLY A 224 2.39 -14.67 -1.44
N ASP A 225 2.43 -14.49 -2.75
CA ASP A 225 3.55 -13.86 -3.45
C ASP A 225 3.68 -12.37 -3.10
N TYR A 226 2.68 -11.85 -2.35
CA TYR A 226 2.56 -10.45 -2.00
C TYR A 226 2.39 -10.21 -0.50
N LYS A 227 2.92 -9.09 -0.03
CA LYS A 227 2.77 -8.59 1.34
C LYS A 227 2.17 -7.21 1.37
N VAL A 228 0.95 -7.09 1.89
CA VAL A 228 0.34 -5.80 2.16
C VAL A 228 0.71 -5.34 3.57
N MET A 229 1.21 -4.12 3.71
CA MET A 229 1.54 -3.56 5.01
C MET A 229 1.21 -2.07 5.11
N LYS A 230 1.00 -1.62 6.35
CA LYS A 230 0.70 -0.21 6.64
C LYS A 230 1.99 0.56 6.98
N ILE A 231 2.27 1.61 6.19
CA ILE A 231 3.39 2.51 6.37
C ILE A 231 2.84 3.94 6.43
N ASP A 232 3.13 4.67 7.49
CA ASP A 232 2.67 6.06 7.70
C ASP A 232 1.17 6.27 7.47
N GLY A 233 0.36 5.28 7.92
CA GLY A 233 -1.09 5.33 7.84
C GLY A 233 -1.71 4.85 6.51
N LYS A 234 -0.93 4.54 5.49
CA LYS A 234 -1.36 4.04 4.18
C LYS A 234 -0.92 2.59 3.98
N TYR A 235 -1.68 1.83 3.19
CA TYR A 235 -1.31 0.46 2.85
C TYR A 235 -0.54 0.43 1.54
N TYR A 236 0.49 -0.40 1.50
CA TYR A 236 1.35 -0.65 0.34
C TYR A 236 1.50 -2.15 0.15
N CYS A 237 1.74 -2.58 -1.08
CA CYS A 237 1.97 -3.96 -1.44
C CYS A 237 3.40 -4.16 -1.92
N PHE A 238 4.00 -5.26 -1.52
CA PHE A 238 5.35 -5.66 -1.92
C PHE A 238 5.32 -7.10 -2.42
N ASP A 239 6.02 -7.37 -3.51
CA ASP A 239 6.23 -8.72 -4.02
C ASP A 239 7.30 -9.50 -3.22
N GLU A 240 7.60 -10.72 -3.63
CA GLU A 240 8.58 -11.59 -2.96
C GLU A 240 9.99 -10.99 -2.92
N ASP A 241 10.36 -10.17 -3.91
CA ASP A 241 11.64 -9.46 -3.93
C ASP A 241 11.63 -8.16 -3.13
N GLY A 242 10.46 -7.77 -2.60
CA GLY A 242 10.26 -6.54 -1.84
C GLY A 242 10.07 -5.31 -2.71
N ARG A 243 9.76 -5.46 -4.01
CA ARG A 243 9.40 -4.35 -4.89
C ARG A 243 8.00 -3.87 -4.60
N MET A 244 7.82 -2.57 -4.42
CA MET A 244 6.51 -1.95 -4.21
C MET A 244 5.66 -2.08 -5.48
N GLN A 245 4.47 -2.60 -5.33
CA GLN A 245 3.52 -2.80 -6.42
C GLN A 245 2.66 -1.55 -6.67
N THR A 246 2.22 -1.39 -7.94
CA THR A 246 1.25 -0.38 -8.39
C THR A 246 0.24 -1.02 -9.33
N GLY A 247 -0.88 -0.34 -9.61
CA GLY A 247 -1.95 -0.90 -10.42
C GLY A 247 -2.78 -1.96 -9.68
N TRP A 248 -3.44 -2.83 -10.44
CA TRP A 248 -4.19 -3.95 -9.90
C TRP A 248 -3.25 -5.08 -9.47
N VAL A 249 -3.42 -5.59 -8.27
CA VAL A 249 -2.68 -6.73 -7.72
C VAL A 249 -3.67 -7.77 -7.22
N TYR A 250 -3.50 -9.01 -7.68
CA TYR A 250 -4.22 -10.17 -7.18
C TYR A 250 -3.46 -10.75 -5.99
N LEU A 251 -4.04 -10.69 -4.79
CA LEU A 251 -3.30 -10.99 -3.55
C LEU A 251 -3.09 -12.48 -3.27
N GLU A 252 -3.77 -13.37 -4.01
CA GLU A 252 -3.71 -14.82 -3.80
C GLU A 252 -2.79 -15.53 -4.81
N GLY A 253 -1.83 -14.83 -5.39
CA GLY A 253 -0.81 -15.40 -6.27
C GLY A 253 -0.90 -14.92 -7.71
N ASP A 254 -0.76 -15.86 -8.66
CA ASP A 254 -0.75 -15.56 -10.08
C ASP A 254 -2.11 -15.05 -10.58
N PRO A 255 -2.18 -13.83 -11.17
CA PRO A 255 -3.40 -13.25 -11.72
C PRO A 255 -4.09 -14.13 -12.79
N GLU A 256 -3.36 -14.99 -13.50
CA GLU A 256 -3.95 -15.89 -14.49
C GLU A 256 -4.89 -16.94 -13.86
N ASN A 257 -4.72 -17.20 -12.57
CA ASN A 257 -5.58 -18.09 -11.79
C ASN A 257 -6.74 -17.37 -11.09
N ALA A 258 -6.84 -16.03 -11.23
CA ALA A 258 -7.91 -15.27 -10.62
C ALA A 258 -9.28 -15.65 -11.18
N SER A 259 -10.32 -15.62 -10.33
CA SER A 259 -11.69 -15.75 -10.78
C SER A 259 -12.06 -14.66 -11.77
N LYS A 260 -12.78 -15.00 -12.83
CA LYS A 260 -13.33 -14.06 -13.81
C LYS A 260 -14.65 -13.43 -13.37
N ASP A 261 -15.18 -13.88 -12.23
CA ASP A 261 -16.52 -13.51 -11.76
C ASP A 261 -16.51 -12.54 -10.61
N THR A 262 -15.38 -12.39 -9.90
CA THR A 262 -15.28 -11.56 -8.71
C THR A 262 -13.96 -10.79 -8.61
N ILE A 263 -14.05 -9.56 -8.07
CA ILE A 263 -12.91 -8.70 -7.76
C ILE A 263 -12.40 -8.88 -6.31
N GLU A 264 -12.94 -9.82 -5.55
CA GLU A 264 -12.77 -9.92 -4.10
C GLU A 264 -11.30 -9.85 -3.64
N ASN A 265 -10.41 -10.59 -4.28
CA ASN A 265 -9.00 -10.68 -3.89
C ASN A 265 -8.08 -9.69 -4.62
N TRP A 266 -8.67 -8.81 -5.40
CA TRP A 266 -7.94 -7.75 -6.08
C TRP A 266 -7.82 -6.51 -5.17
N ARG A 267 -6.69 -5.81 -5.31
CA ARG A 267 -6.45 -4.48 -4.70
C ARG A 267 -5.83 -3.56 -5.74
N TYR A 268 -6.12 -2.28 -5.62
CA TYR A 268 -5.50 -1.28 -6.49
C TYR A 268 -4.58 -0.36 -5.70
N PHE A 269 -3.35 -0.29 -6.14
CA PHE A 269 -2.31 0.57 -5.58
C PHE A 269 -1.99 1.69 -6.57
N ALA A 270 -1.95 2.92 -6.07
CA ALA A 270 -1.87 4.10 -6.91
C ALA A 270 -0.66 4.09 -7.85
N GLU A 271 -0.93 4.25 -9.14
CA GLU A 271 0.06 4.53 -10.17
C GLU A 271 0.44 6.01 -10.18
N SER A 272 1.49 6.36 -10.93
CA SER A 272 1.88 7.74 -11.14
C SER A 272 0.78 8.52 -11.87
N GLY A 273 0.52 9.77 -11.44
CA GLY A 273 -0.47 10.64 -12.08
C GLY A 273 -1.89 10.58 -11.51
N ILE A 274 -2.21 9.65 -10.62
CA ILE A 274 -3.52 9.65 -9.93
C ILE A 274 -3.58 10.84 -8.96
N GLN A 275 -4.55 11.73 -9.19
CA GLN A 275 -4.72 12.93 -8.36
C GLN A 275 -5.01 12.57 -6.90
N ASN A 276 -4.35 13.29 -5.98
CA ASN A 276 -4.50 13.14 -4.53
C ASN A 276 -4.11 11.75 -3.98
N ALA A 277 -3.51 10.88 -4.80
CA ALA A 277 -2.98 9.61 -4.35
C ALA A 277 -1.46 9.69 -4.14
N THR A 278 -0.95 8.85 -3.26
CA THR A 278 0.50 8.65 -3.09
C THR A 278 0.87 7.41 -3.88
N LEU A 279 1.90 7.50 -4.72
CA LEU A 279 2.39 6.37 -5.51
C LEU A 279 2.55 5.12 -4.65
N GLY A 280 2.02 4.00 -5.13
CA GLY A 280 2.04 2.69 -4.47
C GLY A 280 1.11 2.55 -3.25
N ALA A 281 0.45 3.62 -2.81
CA ALA A 281 -0.52 3.51 -1.72
C ALA A 281 -1.85 2.94 -2.22
N SER A 282 -2.52 2.11 -1.41
CA SER A 282 -3.86 1.64 -1.71
C SER A 282 -4.83 2.81 -1.85
N ILE A 283 -5.73 2.71 -2.80
CA ILE A 283 -6.78 3.71 -3.03
C ILE A 283 -7.88 3.56 -2.00
N THR A 284 -8.55 4.66 -1.67
CA THR A 284 -9.76 4.70 -0.84
C THR A 284 -10.78 5.64 -1.47
N GLY A 285 -12.08 5.30 -1.35
CA GLY A 285 -13.15 6.07 -1.98
C GLY A 285 -13.35 5.75 -3.45
N TRP A 286 -13.98 6.67 -4.19
CA TRP A 286 -14.28 6.46 -5.60
C TRP A 286 -13.08 6.68 -6.50
N LEU A 287 -12.84 5.72 -7.42
CA LEU A 287 -11.87 5.86 -8.51
C LEU A 287 -12.39 5.16 -9.76
N SER A 288 -12.16 5.78 -10.92
CA SER A 288 -12.53 5.26 -12.23
C SER A 288 -11.29 4.61 -12.87
N LEU A 289 -11.38 3.33 -13.19
CA LEU A 289 -10.28 2.48 -13.66
C LEU A 289 -10.73 1.54 -14.77
N ASN A 290 -9.79 1.09 -15.58
CA ASN A 290 -9.99 -0.13 -16.34
C ASN A 290 -10.04 -1.31 -15.36
N PRO A 291 -10.94 -2.30 -15.55
CA PRO A 291 -10.93 -3.51 -14.74
C PRO A 291 -9.60 -4.27 -14.86
N PRO A 292 -9.26 -5.14 -13.90
CA PRO A 292 -8.20 -6.13 -14.12
C PRO A 292 -8.45 -6.89 -15.42
N GLU A 293 -7.39 -7.26 -16.13
CA GLU A 293 -7.50 -7.93 -17.44
C GLU A 293 -8.40 -9.17 -17.39
N GLN A 294 -8.29 -9.95 -16.31
CA GLN A 294 -9.08 -11.16 -16.09
C GLN A 294 -10.58 -10.92 -15.89
N LEU A 295 -10.96 -9.71 -15.51
CA LEU A 295 -12.35 -9.28 -15.29
C LEU A 295 -12.91 -8.42 -16.42
N GLN A 296 -12.14 -8.17 -17.48
CA GLN A 296 -12.59 -7.47 -18.67
C GLN A 296 -13.53 -8.35 -19.47
N ASP A 297 -14.82 -8.32 -19.14
CA ASP A 297 -15.84 -8.78 -20.08
C ASP A 297 -16.03 -7.71 -21.12
N ASN A 298 -16.05 -8.11 -22.36
CA ASN A 298 -16.32 -7.29 -23.52
C ASN A 298 -17.13 -6.01 -23.25
N VAL A 299 -16.47 -4.81 -23.09
CA VAL A 299 -16.43 -3.90 -24.17
C VAL A 299 -17.33 -2.67 -24.15
N ASP A 300 -18.45 -2.62 -23.45
CA ASP A 300 -19.29 -1.42 -23.55
C ASP A 300 -18.89 -0.29 -22.58
N GLU A 301 -18.20 -0.60 -21.51
CA GLU A 301 -17.67 0.39 -20.56
C GLU A 301 -16.20 0.06 -20.22
N PRO A 302 -15.22 0.51 -21.01
CA PRO A 302 -13.80 0.19 -20.78
C PRO A 302 -13.29 0.76 -19.45
N VAL A 303 -13.99 1.73 -18.88
CA VAL A 303 -13.64 2.37 -17.61
C VAL A 303 -14.81 2.25 -16.64
N VAL A 304 -14.55 1.70 -15.47
CA VAL A 304 -15.55 1.44 -14.44
C VAL A 304 -15.24 2.24 -13.18
N TRP A 305 -16.30 2.68 -12.48
CA TRP A 305 -16.18 3.31 -11.19
C TRP A 305 -16.13 2.25 -10.08
N TYR A 306 -15.05 2.21 -9.32
CA TYR A 306 -14.90 1.39 -8.11
C TYR A 306 -15.01 2.24 -6.86
N PHE A 307 -15.50 1.66 -5.78
CA PHE A 307 -15.43 2.26 -4.45
C PHE A 307 -14.56 1.40 -3.54
N PHE A 308 -13.46 1.95 -3.08
CA PHE A 308 -12.52 1.27 -2.20
C PHE A 308 -12.77 1.65 -0.74
N GLU A 309 -12.79 0.66 0.13
CA GLU A 309 -12.87 0.84 1.57
C GLU A 309 -11.58 1.45 2.15
N LYS A 310 -11.58 1.72 3.46
CA LYS A 310 -10.42 2.33 4.14
C LYS A 310 -9.17 1.45 4.15
N ASP A 311 -9.33 0.16 4.00
CA ASP A 311 -8.24 -0.81 3.90
C ASP A 311 -7.81 -1.11 2.46
N GLY A 312 -8.43 -0.43 1.47
CA GLY A 312 -8.17 -0.62 0.05
C GLY A 312 -8.95 -1.76 -0.60
N THR A 313 -9.88 -2.40 0.12
CA THR A 313 -10.75 -3.44 -0.44
C THR A 313 -11.79 -2.80 -1.37
N PRO A 314 -11.94 -3.24 -2.63
CA PRO A 314 -13.03 -2.79 -3.48
C PRO A 314 -14.37 -3.29 -2.93
N LYS A 315 -15.42 -2.44 -3.00
CA LYS A 315 -16.78 -2.86 -2.69
C LYS A 315 -17.25 -3.86 -3.72
N THR A 316 -17.83 -4.95 -3.23
CA THR A 316 -18.46 -5.99 -4.03
C THR A 316 -19.91 -6.20 -3.56
N GLY A 317 -20.68 -6.88 -4.35
CA GLY A 317 -22.04 -7.30 -4.06
C GLY A 317 -22.24 -8.80 -4.21
N PRO A 318 -23.47 -9.27 -4.07
CA PRO A 318 -23.82 -10.67 -4.26
C PRO A 318 -23.77 -11.07 -5.74
N GLU A 319 -23.81 -12.38 -5.97
CA GLU A 319 -24.04 -12.98 -7.28
C GLU A 319 -25.35 -12.41 -7.92
N ASP A 320 -25.34 -12.26 -9.22
CA ASP A 320 -26.49 -11.74 -9.97
C ASP A 320 -27.80 -12.47 -9.65
N GLY A 321 -28.88 -11.71 -9.54
CA GLY A 321 -30.19 -12.22 -9.17
C GLY A 321 -30.36 -12.57 -7.69
N LYS A 322 -29.30 -12.52 -6.86
CA LYS A 322 -29.34 -12.85 -5.42
C LYS A 322 -29.33 -11.62 -4.50
N ALA A 323 -29.37 -10.42 -5.07
CA ALA A 323 -29.31 -9.18 -4.29
C ALA A 323 -30.51 -9.00 -3.38
N SER A 324 -30.23 -8.54 -2.15
CA SER A 324 -31.21 -8.18 -1.13
C SER A 324 -31.03 -6.76 -0.63
N THR A 325 -32.00 -6.25 0.11
CA THR A 325 -31.89 -4.90 0.71
C THR A 325 -30.77 -4.80 1.76
N SER A 326 -30.20 -5.92 2.24
CA SER A 326 -29.04 -5.93 3.13
C SER A 326 -27.72 -5.63 2.43
N ASP A 327 -27.68 -5.81 1.10
CA ASP A 327 -26.48 -5.62 0.28
C ASP A 327 -26.30 -4.15 -0.15
N PHE A 328 -27.25 -3.29 0.23
CA PHE A 328 -27.19 -1.88 -0.11
C PHE A 328 -26.10 -1.15 0.68
N VAL A 329 -25.29 -0.39 -0.05
CA VAL A 329 -24.20 0.41 0.51
C VAL A 329 -24.58 1.88 0.53
N LYS A 330 -24.44 2.53 1.69
CA LYS A 330 -24.64 3.99 1.81
C LYS A 330 -23.29 4.71 1.75
N ILE A 331 -23.10 5.51 0.71
CA ILE A 331 -21.91 6.34 0.52
C ILE A 331 -22.38 7.80 0.45
N ASN A 332 -21.92 8.63 1.38
CA ASN A 332 -22.33 10.06 1.48
C ASN A 332 -23.85 10.27 1.45
N GLY A 333 -24.60 9.39 2.14
CA GLY A 333 -26.07 9.46 2.24
C GLY A 333 -26.83 8.98 0.99
N LYS A 334 -26.13 8.54 -0.04
CA LYS A 334 -26.69 7.96 -1.27
C LYS A 334 -26.61 6.45 -1.20
N THR A 335 -27.60 5.74 -1.76
CA THR A 335 -27.69 4.28 -1.74
C THR A 335 -27.23 3.72 -3.08
N TYR A 336 -26.31 2.77 -3.01
CA TYR A 336 -25.75 2.02 -4.13
C TYR A 336 -25.94 0.52 -3.89
N LEU A 337 -25.85 -0.25 -4.96
CA LEU A 337 -25.67 -1.68 -4.96
C LEU A 337 -24.47 -1.97 -5.89
N PHE A 338 -23.65 -2.95 -5.55
CA PHE A 338 -22.52 -3.38 -6.35
C PHE A 338 -22.76 -4.81 -6.83
N ASP A 339 -22.17 -5.18 -7.96
CA ASP A 339 -22.06 -6.56 -8.42
C ASP A 339 -20.79 -7.24 -7.86
N GLN A 340 -20.59 -8.51 -8.19
CA GLN A 340 -19.39 -9.28 -7.77
C GLN A 340 -18.09 -8.72 -8.36
N LYS A 341 -18.15 -8.06 -9.52
CA LYS A 341 -17.00 -7.44 -10.18
C LYS A 341 -16.68 -6.05 -9.63
N GLY A 342 -17.45 -5.60 -8.62
CA GLY A 342 -17.25 -4.30 -7.97
C GLY A 342 -17.85 -3.11 -8.74
N ASN A 343 -18.68 -3.37 -9.77
CA ASN A 343 -19.33 -2.30 -10.51
C ASN A 343 -20.60 -1.86 -9.77
N PRO A 344 -20.87 -0.55 -9.62
CA PRO A 344 -22.14 -0.09 -9.13
C PRO A 344 -23.22 -0.36 -10.17
N VAL A 345 -24.25 -1.11 -9.78
CA VAL A 345 -25.33 -1.55 -10.68
C VAL A 345 -26.15 -0.38 -11.23
N LYS A 346 -26.75 -0.58 -12.41
CA LYS A 346 -27.66 0.35 -13.09
C LYS A 346 -28.97 -0.35 -13.47
N GLY A 347 -29.99 0.45 -13.82
CA GLY A 347 -31.24 -0.05 -14.36
C GLY A 347 -32.22 -0.56 -13.29
N LEU A 348 -33.22 -1.28 -13.76
CA LEU A 348 -34.30 -1.85 -12.96
C LEU A 348 -33.86 -3.23 -12.44
N LYS A 349 -33.82 -3.38 -11.11
CA LYS A 349 -33.35 -4.62 -10.45
C LYS A 349 -34.43 -5.23 -9.56
N LYS A 350 -34.53 -6.57 -9.59
CA LYS A 350 -35.35 -7.38 -8.68
C LYS A 350 -34.57 -7.63 -7.40
N ILE A 351 -35.04 -7.11 -6.28
CA ILE A 351 -34.33 -7.11 -5.01
C ILE A 351 -35.14 -7.83 -3.94
N GLN A 352 -34.51 -8.78 -3.24
CA GLN A 352 -35.16 -9.47 -2.13
C GLN A 352 -35.29 -8.52 -0.93
N ILE A 353 -36.40 -8.61 -0.21
CA ILE A 353 -36.67 -7.82 0.99
C ILE A 353 -36.10 -8.52 2.22
N GLY A 354 -34.88 -8.17 2.62
CA GLY A 354 -34.18 -8.85 3.74
C GLY A 354 -34.11 -10.35 3.49
N SER A 355 -34.51 -11.14 4.48
CA SER A 355 -34.56 -12.62 4.41
C SER A 355 -36.01 -13.17 4.27
N THR A 356 -36.98 -12.34 3.86
CA THR A 356 -38.41 -12.73 3.88
C THR A 356 -38.80 -13.65 2.73
N GLY A 357 -38.00 -13.73 1.67
CA GLY A 357 -38.37 -14.41 0.42
C GLY A 357 -39.26 -13.57 -0.50
N GLU A 358 -39.68 -12.38 -0.07
CA GLU A 358 -40.43 -11.43 -0.87
C GLU A 358 -39.47 -10.58 -1.74
N TYR A 359 -39.93 -10.19 -2.92
CA TYR A 359 -39.15 -9.35 -3.84
C TYR A 359 -39.86 -8.04 -4.13
N THR A 360 -39.07 -7.06 -4.56
CA THR A 360 -39.52 -5.76 -5.02
C THR A 360 -38.59 -5.23 -6.09
N SER A 361 -38.95 -4.17 -6.77
CA SER A 361 -38.07 -3.49 -7.69
C SER A 361 -37.32 -2.34 -7.00
N TYR A 362 -36.13 -2.06 -7.47
CA TYR A 362 -35.36 -0.84 -7.28
C TYR A 362 -34.84 -0.39 -8.63
N TYR A 363 -34.70 0.91 -8.81
CA TYR A 363 -34.06 1.47 -10.00
C TYR A 363 -32.80 2.24 -9.59
N PHE A 364 -31.71 1.93 -10.23
CA PHE A 364 -30.44 2.62 -10.06
C PHE A 364 -30.18 3.45 -11.32
N ASP A 365 -30.01 4.75 -11.15
CA ASP A 365 -29.83 5.70 -12.25
C ASP A 365 -28.62 5.33 -13.13
N ALA A 366 -28.79 5.35 -14.43
CA ALA A 366 -27.80 4.87 -15.38
C ALA A 366 -26.45 5.63 -15.31
N SER A 367 -26.48 6.91 -14.95
CA SER A 367 -25.28 7.76 -14.89
C SER A 367 -24.69 7.81 -13.49
N SER A 368 -25.52 8.08 -12.46
CA SER A 368 -25.06 8.26 -11.08
C SER A 368 -24.98 6.97 -10.29
N ARG A 369 -25.59 5.89 -10.78
CA ARG A 369 -25.72 4.57 -10.09
C ARG A 369 -26.41 4.64 -8.73
N ILE A 370 -27.12 5.71 -8.46
CA ILE A 370 -27.82 5.94 -7.19
C ILE A 370 -29.22 5.40 -7.27
N SER A 371 -29.70 4.75 -6.20
CA SER A 371 -31.09 4.35 -6.05
C SER A 371 -32.02 5.56 -6.16
N VAL A 372 -32.97 5.51 -7.10
CA VAL A 372 -33.91 6.59 -7.41
C VAL A 372 -35.11 6.53 -6.49
N LYS A 373 -35.82 7.68 -6.33
CA LYS A 373 -37.04 7.88 -5.53
C LYS A 373 -38.07 8.67 -6.31
N GLY A 374 -39.31 8.47 -5.96
CA GLY A 374 -40.44 9.20 -6.57
C GLY A 374 -40.93 8.54 -7.84
N LYS A 375 -41.73 9.33 -8.61
CA LYS A 375 -42.32 8.89 -9.88
C LYS A 375 -41.36 9.10 -11.03
N MET A 376 -41.17 8.07 -11.86
CA MET A 376 -40.35 8.18 -13.07
C MET A 376 -40.84 7.21 -14.16
N THR A 377 -40.39 7.44 -15.38
CA THR A 377 -40.52 6.49 -16.49
C THR A 377 -39.27 5.65 -16.56
N VAL A 378 -39.42 4.34 -16.54
CA VAL A 378 -38.34 3.33 -16.58
C VAL A 378 -38.48 2.53 -17.87
N GLU A 379 -37.38 2.27 -18.53
CA GLU A 379 -37.30 1.27 -19.61
C GLU A 379 -37.08 -0.10 -18.94
N GLU A 380 -38.01 -1.02 -19.21
CA GLU A 380 -37.99 -2.38 -18.68
C GLU A 380 -37.09 -3.30 -19.55
N GLY A 381 -36.82 -4.53 -19.09
CA GLY A 381 -35.96 -5.48 -19.80
C GLY A 381 -36.47 -5.91 -21.19
N ASP A 382 -37.76 -5.69 -21.49
CA ASP A 382 -38.37 -5.90 -22.81
C ASP A 382 -38.32 -4.64 -23.73
N GLY A 383 -37.69 -3.56 -23.26
CA GLY A 383 -37.58 -2.29 -23.98
C GLY A 383 -38.81 -1.37 -23.86
N ASN A 384 -39.87 -1.79 -23.18
CA ASN A 384 -41.05 -0.97 -22.96
C ASN A 384 -40.81 0.12 -21.92
N LYS A 385 -41.35 1.31 -22.14
CA LYS A 385 -41.25 2.43 -21.20
C LYS A 385 -42.52 2.54 -20.36
N THR A 386 -42.37 2.21 -19.07
CA THR A 386 -43.51 2.17 -18.12
C THR A 386 -43.28 3.16 -16.97
N THR A 387 -44.38 3.63 -16.39
CA THR A 387 -44.36 4.51 -15.22
C THR A 387 -44.13 3.69 -13.94
N PHE A 388 -43.15 4.09 -13.15
CA PHE A 388 -42.87 3.55 -11.83
C PHE A 388 -43.00 4.60 -10.73
N TYR A 389 -43.22 4.12 -9.50
CA TYR A 389 -43.11 4.91 -8.29
C TYR A 389 -42.23 4.19 -7.25
N PHE A 390 -41.14 4.84 -6.84
CA PHE A 390 -40.24 4.36 -5.80
C PHE A 390 -40.42 5.18 -4.52
N ASN A 391 -40.47 4.52 -3.37
CA ASN A 391 -40.72 5.16 -2.08
C ASN A 391 -39.67 6.27 -1.77
N GLU A 392 -40.18 7.33 -1.11
CA GLU A 392 -39.40 8.52 -0.73
C GLU A 392 -39.04 8.53 0.78
N GLY A 393 -39.78 7.79 1.60
CA GLY A 393 -39.68 7.78 3.07
C GLY A 393 -38.84 6.61 3.62
N THR A 394 -39.41 5.91 4.62
CA THR A 394 -38.74 4.86 5.39
C THR A 394 -38.12 3.75 4.53
N TYR A 395 -38.74 3.41 3.42
CA TYR A 395 -38.25 2.40 2.46
C TYR A 395 -37.82 3.06 1.15
N ALA A 396 -37.06 4.14 1.27
CA ALA A 396 -36.63 4.95 0.13
C ALA A 396 -36.00 4.12 -1.00
N GLY A 397 -36.47 4.33 -2.22
CA GLY A 397 -36.03 3.61 -3.41
C GLY A 397 -36.76 2.28 -3.68
N ARG A 398 -37.49 1.74 -2.72
CA ARG A 398 -38.30 0.53 -2.88
C ARG A 398 -39.51 0.78 -3.76
N GLY A 399 -39.75 -0.07 -4.75
CA GLY A 399 -40.95 -0.05 -5.56
C GLY A 399 -42.23 -0.15 -4.71
N VAL A 400 -43.19 0.73 -4.96
CA VAL A 400 -44.44 0.73 -4.22
C VAL A 400 -45.33 -0.44 -4.65
N SER A 401 -45.88 -1.17 -3.68
CA SER A 401 -46.99 -2.10 -3.91
C SER A 401 -48.19 -1.56 -3.14
N GLY A 402 -49.25 -1.16 -3.87
CA GLY A 402 -50.46 -0.50 -3.33
C GLY A 402 -50.71 0.86 -3.92
N VAL A 403 -51.53 1.65 -3.23
CA VAL A 403 -52.05 2.97 -3.73
C VAL A 403 -51.10 4.10 -3.35
N LYS A 404 -50.64 4.85 -4.33
CA LYS A 404 -49.88 6.08 -4.14
C LYS A 404 -50.44 7.22 -5.00
N ASN A 405 -50.78 8.32 -4.38
CA ASN A 405 -51.35 9.52 -5.06
C ASN A 405 -52.58 9.22 -5.93
N GLY A 406 -53.41 8.22 -5.53
CA GLY A 406 -54.62 7.82 -6.24
C GLY A 406 -54.38 6.87 -7.44
N TYR A 407 -53.18 6.38 -7.62
CA TYR A 407 -52.79 5.39 -8.62
C TYR A 407 -52.37 4.09 -7.95
N LEU A 408 -52.60 2.96 -8.64
CA LEU A 408 -52.20 1.65 -8.15
C LEU A 408 -50.84 1.25 -8.74
N TYR A 409 -49.96 0.77 -7.88
CA TYR A 409 -48.67 0.26 -8.28
C TYR A 409 -48.46 -1.17 -7.71
N TYR A 410 -47.70 -2.00 -8.43
CA TYR A 410 -47.20 -3.27 -7.92
C TYR A 410 -45.70 -3.39 -8.22
N MET A 411 -44.91 -3.66 -7.20
CA MET A 411 -43.45 -3.63 -7.29
C MET A 411 -42.93 -2.36 -8.00
N GLY A 412 -43.58 -1.24 -7.76
CA GLY A 412 -43.24 0.04 -8.37
C GLY A 412 -43.93 0.33 -9.70
N LYS A 413 -44.29 -0.68 -10.50
CA LYS A 413 -44.92 -0.55 -11.82
C LYS A 413 -46.37 -0.09 -11.71
N LEU A 414 -46.76 0.93 -12.49
CA LEU A 414 -48.12 1.42 -12.58
C LEU A 414 -49.02 0.32 -13.14
N GLN A 415 -50.15 0.09 -12.48
CA GLN A 415 -51.15 -0.89 -12.89
C GLN A 415 -52.26 -0.18 -13.66
N GLU A 416 -52.54 -0.59 -14.88
CA GLU A 416 -53.49 0.03 -15.77
C GLU A 416 -54.49 -0.99 -16.33
N ALA A 417 -55.72 -0.58 -16.57
CA ALA A 417 -56.66 -1.38 -17.32
C ALA A 417 -56.32 -1.33 -18.82
N ASP A 418 -56.51 -2.42 -19.52
CA ASP A 418 -56.41 -2.43 -20.97
C ASP A 418 -57.36 -1.38 -21.55
N SER A 419 -56.92 -0.69 -22.58
CA SER A 419 -57.71 0.35 -23.25
C SER A 419 -59.08 -0.13 -23.75
N SER A 420 -59.22 -1.44 -24.03
CA SER A 420 -60.50 -2.05 -24.42
C SER A 420 -61.45 -2.30 -23.26
N SER A 421 -60.97 -2.40 -22.01
CA SER A 421 -61.77 -2.84 -20.85
C SER A 421 -62.37 -1.77 -19.99
N ARG A 422 -62.01 -0.49 -20.13
CA ARG A 422 -62.39 0.67 -19.31
C ARG A 422 -61.94 0.58 -17.85
N TYR A 423 -62.15 -0.56 -17.17
CA TYR A 423 -61.75 -0.85 -15.81
C TYR A 423 -61.19 -2.29 -15.74
N ALA A 424 -60.20 -2.49 -14.88
CA ALA A 424 -59.68 -3.82 -14.52
C ALA A 424 -59.71 -4.01 -13.00
N LEU A 425 -59.89 -5.24 -12.56
CA LEU A 425 -59.68 -5.64 -11.17
C LEU A 425 -58.22 -6.06 -11.03
N ILE A 426 -57.50 -5.49 -10.05
CA ILE A 426 -56.12 -5.85 -9.76
C ILE A 426 -56.03 -6.18 -8.27
N SER A 427 -55.58 -7.39 -7.95
CA SER A 427 -55.44 -7.94 -6.60
C SER A 427 -54.00 -7.85 -6.13
N ILE A 428 -53.71 -7.00 -5.16
CA ILE A 428 -52.40 -6.88 -4.56
C ILE A 428 -52.31 -7.82 -3.34
N PRO A 429 -51.32 -8.70 -3.23
CA PRO A 429 -51.11 -9.53 -2.04
C PRO A 429 -50.99 -8.70 -0.76
N ASN A 430 -51.65 -9.11 0.30
CA ASN A 430 -51.69 -8.44 1.61
C ASN A 430 -51.20 -9.38 2.71
N GLY A 431 -50.00 -9.92 2.54
CA GLY A 431 -49.39 -10.91 3.42
C GLY A 431 -50.30 -12.13 3.67
N SER A 432 -50.38 -12.59 4.90
CA SER A 432 -51.27 -13.72 5.28
C SER A 432 -52.76 -13.39 5.25
N SER A 433 -53.12 -12.13 5.02
CA SER A 433 -54.54 -11.65 5.00
C SER A 433 -55.22 -11.85 3.66
N GLY A 434 -54.52 -12.41 2.66
CA GLY A 434 -55.06 -12.61 1.30
C GLY A 434 -54.75 -11.44 0.39
N TYR A 435 -55.77 -10.86 -0.26
CA TYR A 435 -55.63 -9.83 -1.28
C TYR A 435 -56.39 -8.54 -0.96
N GLN A 436 -55.84 -7.42 -1.43
CA GLN A 436 -56.58 -6.16 -1.57
C GLN A 436 -56.80 -5.90 -3.05
N THR A 437 -58.04 -6.08 -3.49
CA THR A 437 -58.42 -5.88 -4.90
C THR A 437 -58.88 -4.45 -5.13
N TYR A 438 -58.33 -3.82 -6.17
CA TYR A 438 -58.66 -2.45 -6.58
C TYR A 438 -59.26 -2.44 -7.97
N VAL A 439 -60.05 -1.43 -8.24
CA VAL A 439 -60.63 -1.17 -9.56
C VAL A 439 -59.88 0.00 -10.18
N VAL A 440 -59.11 -0.29 -11.24
CA VAL A 440 -58.27 0.70 -11.93
C VAL A 440 -58.80 1.00 -13.32
N ASN A 441 -58.62 2.24 -13.79
CA ASN A 441 -58.91 2.61 -15.17
C ASN A 441 -57.65 2.51 -16.07
N SER A 442 -57.80 2.84 -17.35
CA SER A 442 -56.71 2.81 -18.35
C SER A 442 -55.58 3.82 -18.11
N SER A 443 -55.65 4.67 -17.10
CA SER A 443 -54.59 5.56 -16.68
C SER A 443 -53.97 5.14 -15.33
N GLY A 444 -54.35 3.96 -14.81
CA GLY A 444 -53.87 3.44 -13.52
C GLY A 444 -54.55 4.07 -12.29
N ARG A 445 -55.58 4.91 -12.48
CA ARG A 445 -56.25 5.57 -11.39
C ARG A 445 -57.25 4.65 -10.73
N ILE A 446 -57.23 4.58 -9.40
CA ILE A 446 -58.23 3.80 -8.64
C ILE A 446 -59.56 4.50 -8.52
N SER A 447 -60.64 3.73 -8.50
CA SER A 447 -61.98 4.20 -8.13
C SER A 447 -62.11 4.17 -6.60
N LYS A 448 -62.85 5.17 -6.02
CA LYS A 448 -63.08 5.26 -4.55
C LYS A 448 -64.51 5.61 -4.26
N ASN A 449 -65.06 4.97 -3.21
CA ASN A 449 -66.39 5.25 -2.66
C ASN A 449 -67.48 5.38 -3.75
N THR A 450 -67.48 4.47 -4.71
CA THR A 450 -68.37 4.48 -5.88
C THR A 450 -68.65 3.08 -6.40
N THR A 451 -69.64 2.98 -7.29
CA THR A 451 -69.85 1.81 -8.12
C THR A 451 -69.57 2.18 -9.57
N VAL A 452 -68.68 1.47 -10.22
CA VAL A 452 -68.32 1.65 -11.63
C VAL A 452 -68.77 0.44 -12.43
N LYS A 453 -68.93 0.61 -13.75
CA LYS A 453 -69.23 -0.49 -14.70
C LYS A 453 -68.10 -0.60 -15.74
N ASP A 454 -67.67 -1.85 -16.01
CA ASP A 454 -66.81 -2.16 -17.16
C ASP A 454 -67.64 -2.06 -18.47
N ARG A 455 -66.98 -2.39 -19.59
CA ARG A 455 -67.65 -2.41 -20.91
C ARG A 455 -68.64 -3.57 -21.08
N ASP A 456 -68.44 -4.64 -20.34
CA ASP A 456 -69.30 -5.83 -20.36
C ASP A 456 -70.51 -5.69 -19.43
N GLY A 457 -70.61 -4.57 -18.71
CA GLY A 457 -71.73 -4.26 -17.84
C GLY A 457 -71.55 -4.72 -16.39
N ASN A 458 -70.42 -5.38 -16.05
CA ASN A 458 -70.15 -5.77 -14.66
C ASN A 458 -70.04 -4.57 -13.74
N LYS A 459 -70.65 -4.65 -12.58
CA LYS A 459 -70.63 -3.60 -11.55
C LYS A 459 -69.59 -3.92 -10.49
N PHE A 460 -68.72 -2.96 -10.22
CA PHE A 460 -67.70 -3.04 -9.19
C PHE A 460 -67.91 -1.96 -8.15
N LYS A 461 -68.26 -2.33 -6.90
CA LYS A 461 -68.43 -1.41 -5.80
C LYS A 461 -67.17 -1.36 -4.96
N VAL A 462 -66.64 -0.17 -4.71
CA VAL A 462 -65.43 0.06 -3.92
C VAL A 462 -65.69 0.95 -2.72
N ASN A 463 -64.97 0.72 -1.62
CA ASN A 463 -65.02 1.52 -0.42
C ASN A 463 -64.23 2.83 -0.54
N SER A 464 -64.16 3.62 0.56
CA SER A 464 -63.45 4.90 0.62
C SER A 464 -61.91 4.74 0.42
N SER A 465 -61.35 3.61 0.70
CA SER A 465 -59.93 3.27 0.44
C SER A 465 -59.70 2.81 -1.01
N GLY A 466 -60.76 2.54 -1.78
CA GLY A 466 -60.71 2.03 -3.15
C GLY A 466 -60.66 0.50 -3.23
N ILE A 467 -60.84 -0.20 -2.11
CA ILE A 467 -60.84 -1.65 -2.08
C ILE A 467 -62.20 -2.16 -2.55
N LEU A 468 -62.22 -3.16 -3.42
CA LEU A 468 -63.39 -3.84 -3.93
C LEU A 468 -64.20 -4.48 -2.80
N THR A 469 -65.53 -4.24 -2.78
CA THR A 469 -66.45 -4.79 -1.79
C THR A 469 -67.52 -5.69 -2.40
N GLN A 470 -67.97 -5.38 -3.64
CA GLN A 470 -68.97 -6.17 -4.34
C GLN A 470 -68.67 -6.23 -5.85
N ILE A 471 -69.03 -7.38 -6.45
CA ILE A 471 -69.08 -7.61 -7.90
C ILE A 471 -70.51 -8.02 -8.24
N ASN A 472 -71.17 -7.30 -9.15
CA ASN A 472 -72.56 -7.55 -9.57
C ASN A 472 -73.51 -7.72 -8.38
N ASP A 473 -73.37 -6.86 -7.36
CA ASP A 473 -74.15 -6.82 -6.11
C ASP A 473 -73.83 -8.00 -5.12
N GLU A 474 -72.93 -8.92 -5.44
CA GLU A 474 -72.43 -9.97 -4.55
C GLU A 474 -71.14 -9.52 -3.80
N THR A 475 -71.00 -9.96 -2.55
CA THR A 475 -69.86 -9.58 -1.71
C THR A 475 -68.57 -10.20 -2.25
N ALA A 476 -67.55 -9.36 -2.52
CA ALA A 476 -66.24 -9.82 -2.93
C ALA A 476 -65.41 -10.39 -1.76
N SER A 477 -64.72 -11.50 -1.97
CA SER A 477 -63.86 -12.16 -0.99
C SER A 477 -62.48 -11.54 -0.96
N THR A 478 -61.92 -11.29 0.20
CA THR A 478 -60.49 -10.92 0.34
C THR A 478 -59.54 -12.10 0.22
N LYS A 479 -60.08 -13.31 0.15
CA LYS A 479 -59.25 -14.55 0.00
C LYS A 479 -59.11 -14.97 -1.46
N GLU A 480 -59.84 -14.32 -2.36
CA GLU A 480 -59.83 -14.60 -3.81
C GLU A 480 -59.03 -13.54 -4.53
N GLU A 481 -58.27 -13.97 -5.52
CA GLU A 481 -57.61 -13.10 -6.49
C GLU A 481 -58.54 -12.89 -7.69
N TYR A 482 -58.92 -11.68 -7.94
CA TYR A 482 -59.82 -11.30 -9.03
C TYR A 482 -59.13 -10.82 -10.30
N GLY A 483 -57.81 -10.57 -10.20
CA GLY A 483 -56.98 -10.20 -11.33
C GLY A 483 -55.53 -10.03 -10.88
N GLU A 484 -54.63 -10.66 -11.59
CA GLU A 484 -53.21 -10.61 -11.29
C GLU A 484 -52.60 -9.23 -11.60
N PRO A 485 -51.72 -8.70 -10.76
CA PRO A 485 -50.97 -7.50 -11.08
C PRO A 485 -49.94 -7.78 -12.20
N THR A 486 -49.70 -6.78 -13.05
CA THR A 486 -48.62 -6.86 -14.04
C THR A 486 -47.28 -6.61 -13.34
N GLU A 487 -46.41 -7.64 -13.34
CA GLU A 487 -45.08 -7.52 -12.78
C GLU A 487 -44.13 -6.67 -13.66
N PRO A 488 -43.11 -6.02 -13.06
CA PRO A 488 -42.00 -5.46 -13.83
C PRO A 488 -41.30 -6.51 -14.65
N VAL A 489 -40.84 -6.15 -15.85
CA VAL A 489 -39.94 -6.95 -16.66
C VAL A 489 -38.51 -6.49 -16.36
N PHE A 490 -37.76 -7.33 -15.70
CA PHE A 490 -36.37 -7.02 -15.38
C PHE A 490 -35.46 -7.35 -16.57
N GLU A 491 -34.33 -6.66 -16.68
CA GLU A 491 -33.28 -7.07 -17.60
C GLU A 491 -32.88 -8.51 -17.22
N ASN A 492 -32.77 -9.38 -18.19
CA ASN A 492 -32.25 -10.72 -17.95
C ASN A 492 -30.82 -10.57 -17.42
N ASP A 493 -30.70 -10.85 -16.16
CA ASP A 493 -29.40 -10.91 -15.48
C ASP A 493 -28.62 -12.10 -16.05
#